data_32cac149a9ccf0abf17c71bd3ab51b02
#
_entry.id   32cac149a9ccf0abf17c71bd3ab51b02
#
_cell.length_a   1.000
_cell.length_b   1.000
_cell.length_c   1.000
_cell.angle_alpha   90.00
_cell.angle_beta   90.00
_cell.angle_gamma   90.00
#
_symmetry.space_group_name_H-M   'P 1'
#
loop_
_entity.id
_entity.type
_entity.pdbx_description
1 polymer ?
#
loop_
_entity_poly.entity_id
_entity_poly.type
_entity_poly.pdbx_seq_one_letter_code
_entity_poly.pdbx_strand_id
1 'polypeptide(L)'
;VISALFILIFFLIYTSSGFVAGGKLFNTIFGLDYTVSLFITAGIVVFYTFLGGFLAVSWTDCIQGALMFFAILAVPITAAMYMGGPIETFQLIQHEFPQGLSLFGNPSDWFTWAIGLISSLGWGLGYFGQPHILVRFMAISDAKELKKSTNIAMVWVILSLMAAIAVGLIGHVYMLPDKLVGTDAETIFLIMTERLFTPFVAGLIWSAVLAAIMSTASAQLLVTASAISNDFYANIIHPKASDKELVLVSRIVVLLVALIAIYMAMDPDSYILTMVAYAWAGFGAAFGPAILFSLFWKRMTRHGCIAGIVVGGLTVLIWKQFGFFGLYEIVPGFIFSSIAIYIVSLMGKLPPRPVLKDYREAAASYTHLRAHETVL
;
A
#
# COMPACT_ATOMS: atom_id res chain seq x y z
N VAL A 1 -20.64 -6.54 5.01
CA VAL A 1 -21.18 -5.24 4.58
C VAL A 1 -20.36 -4.07 5.10
N ILE A 2 -20.24 -3.90 6.44
CA ILE A 2 -19.44 -2.78 7.02
C ILE A 2 -18.00 -2.83 6.54
N SER A 3 -17.36 -4.00 6.58
CA SER A 3 -16.00 -4.19 6.06
C SER A 3 -15.90 -3.81 4.58
N ALA A 4 -16.85 -4.26 3.74
CA ALA A 4 -16.88 -3.95 2.33
C ALA A 4 -17.02 -2.44 2.06
N LEU A 5 -17.77 -1.71 2.89
CA LEU A 5 -17.89 -0.26 2.79
C LEU A 5 -16.54 0.44 3.03
N PHE A 6 -15.81 0.09 4.10
CA PHE A 6 -14.49 0.66 4.36
C PHE A 6 -13.46 0.23 3.32
N ILE A 7 -13.53 -1.01 2.82
CA ILE A 7 -12.70 -1.49 1.70
C ILE A 7 -12.93 -0.61 0.47
N LEU A 8 -14.19 -0.35 0.11
CA LEU A 8 -14.54 0.52 -1.02
C LEU A 8 -13.97 1.94 -0.85
N ILE A 9 -14.23 2.57 0.31
CA ILE A 9 -13.80 3.96 0.56
C ILE A 9 -12.28 4.09 0.43
N PHE A 10 -11.52 3.26 1.11
CA PHE A 10 -10.07 3.41 1.13
C PHE A 10 -9.39 2.92 -0.16
N PHE A 11 -9.95 1.91 -0.85
CA PHE A 11 -9.41 1.54 -2.16
C PHE A 11 -9.78 2.52 -3.26
N LEU A 12 -10.88 3.26 -3.19
CA LEU A 12 -11.12 4.38 -4.10
C LEU A 12 -9.98 5.40 -4.04
N ILE A 13 -9.60 5.81 -2.83
CA ILE A 13 -8.50 6.76 -2.63
C ILE A 13 -7.17 6.17 -3.09
N TYR A 14 -6.91 4.90 -2.76
CA TYR A 14 -5.65 4.25 -3.13
C TYR A 14 -5.54 4.01 -4.64
N THR A 15 -6.60 3.55 -5.31
CA THR A 15 -6.62 3.37 -6.76
C THR A 15 -6.47 4.71 -7.49
N SER A 16 -7.09 5.77 -6.96
CA SER A 16 -6.92 7.13 -7.47
C SER A 16 -5.45 7.58 -7.43
N SER A 17 -4.71 7.29 -6.36
CA SER A 17 -3.28 7.63 -6.29
C SER A 17 -2.46 6.92 -7.37
N GLY A 18 -2.80 5.66 -7.70
CA GLY A 18 -2.19 4.94 -8.81
C GLY A 18 -2.48 5.60 -10.16
N PHE A 19 -3.69 6.10 -10.37
CA PHE A 19 -4.04 6.82 -11.59
C PHE A 19 -3.33 8.18 -11.69
N VAL A 20 -3.17 8.92 -10.56
CA VAL A 20 -2.33 10.13 -10.50
C VAL A 20 -0.89 9.80 -10.90
N ALA A 21 -0.33 8.73 -10.33
CA ALA A 21 1.04 8.30 -10.65
C ALA A 21 1.22 8.00 -12.15
N GLY A 22 0.27 7.29 -12.74
CA GLY A 22 0.31 7.00 -14.18
C GLY A 22 0.06 8.24 -15.05
N GLY A 23 -0.80 9.15 -14.63
CA GLY A 23 -1.00 10.44 -15.26
C GLY A 23 0.31 11.24 -15.31
N LYS A 24 1.02 11.35 -14.17
CA LYS A 24 2.34 12.00 -14.09
C LYS A 24 3.38 11.24 -14.93
N LEU A 25 3.37 9.90 -14.94
CA LEU A 25 4.28 9.09 -15.74
C LEU A 25 4.18 9.44 -17.24
N PHE A 26 3.00 9.32 -17.83
CA PHE A 26 2.82 9.57 -19.27
C PHE A 26 2.97 11.06 -19.62
N ASN A 27 2.56 11.97 -18.75
CA ASN A 27 2.80 13.40 -18.93
C ASN A 27 4.31 13.72 -18.96
N THR A 28 5.08 13.21 -18.00
CA THR A 28 6.53 13.48 -17.91
C THR A 28 7.30 12.88 -19.08
N ILE A 29 6.97 11.63 -19.49
CA ILE A 29 7.75 10.90 -20.52
C ILE A 29 7.41 11.36 -21.93
N PHE A 30 6.12 11.55 -22.22
CA PHE A 30 5.64 11.81 -23.57
C PHE A 30 5.19 13.26 -23.80
N GLY A 31 5.24 14.11 -22.77
CA GLY A 31 4.76 15.48 -22.85
C GLY A 31 3.26 15.60 -23.14
N LEU A 32 2.48 14.55 -22.86
CA LEU A 32 1.03 14.55 -23.08
C LEU A 32 0.34 15.39 -22.02
N ASP A 33 -0.83 15.94 -22.36
CA ASP A 33 -1.69 16.55 -21.36
C ASP A 33 -1.99 15.57 -20.23
N TYR A 34 -2.04 16.08 -18.98
CA TYR A 34 -2.25 15.26 -17.80
C TYR A 34 -3.54 14.45 -17.84
N THR A 35 -4.64 15.07 -18.30
CA THR A 35 -5.95 14.41 -18.39
C THR A 35 -5.93 13.27 -19.40
N VAL A 36 -5.27 13.46 -20.55
CA VAL A 36 -5.08 12.42 -21.55
C VAL A 36 -4.26 11.28 -20.97
N SER A 37 -3.16 11.59 -20.30
CA SER A 37 -2.26 10.64 -19.62
C SER A 37 -2.98 9.82 -18.56
N LEU A 38 -3.84 10.46 -17.77
CA LEU A 38 -4.71 9.83 -16.77
C LEU A 38 -5.66 8.81 -17.40
N PHE A 39 -6.36 9.17 -18.46
CA PHE A 39 -7.29 8.27 -19.15
C PHE A 39 -6.57 7.09 -19.83
N ILE A 40 -5.39 7.30 -20.40
CA ILE A 40 -4.56 6.22 -20.96
C ILE A 40 -4.20 5.23 -19.86
N THR A 41 -3.68 5.71 -18.73
CA THR A 41 -3.30 4.85 -17.59
C THR A 41 -4.50 4.07 -17.07
N ALA A 42 -5.60 4.75 -16.79
CA ALA A 42 -6.80 4.11 -16.28
C ALA A 42 -7.35 3.08 -17.28
N GLY A 43 -7.35 3.38 -18.57
CA GLY A 43 -7.76 2.46 -19.63
C GLY A 43 -6.92 1.18 -19.64
N ILE A 44 -5.58 1.30 -19.55
CA ILE A 44 -4.65 0.17 -19.50
C ILE A 44 -4.93 -0.70 -18.26
N VAL A 45 -5.03 -0.08 -17.07
CA VAL A 45 -5.26 -0.80 -15.81
C VAL A 45 -6.61 -1.51 -15.81
N VAL A 46 -7.67 -0.82 -16.23
CA VAL A 46 -9.02 -1.40 -16.28
C VAL A 46 -9.09 -2.55 -17.27
N PHE A 47 -8.56 -2.37 -18.48
CA PHE A 47 -8.53 -3.41 -19.51
C PHE A 47 -7.79 -4.66 -19.02
N TYR A 48 -6.62 -4.47 -18.44
CA TYR A 48 -5.82 -5.54 -17.87
C TYR A 48 -6.56 -6.29 -16.74
N THR A 49 -7.17 -5.53 -15.80
CA THR A 49 -7.90 -6.10 -14.66
C THR A 49 -9.14 -6.87 -15.11
N PHE A 50 -9.84 -6.32 -16.11
CA PHE A 50 -11.09 -6.89 -16.64
C PHE A 50 -10.88 -8.25 -17.32
N LEU A 51 -9.74 -8.45 -17.98
CA LEU A 51 -9.40 -9.69 -18.67
C LEU A 51 -8.72 -10.72 -17.75
N GLY A 52 -7.92 -10.27 -16.76
CA GLY A 52 -6.96 -11.11 -16.07
C GLY A 52 -7.55 -11.99 -14.97
N GLY A 53 -8.31 -11.46 -14.05
CA GLY A 53 -8.70 -12.15 -12.81
C GLY A 53 -7.51 -12.42 -11.87
N PHE A 54 -7.78 -13.04 -10.69
CA PHE A 54 -6.79 -13.18 -9.60
C PHE A 54 -5.53 -13.95 -9.99
N LEU A 55 -5.67 -15.08 -10.69
CA LEU A 55 -4.52 -15.93 -11.04
C LEU A 55 -3.60 -15.26 -12.06
N ALA A 56 -4.17 -14.64 -13.10
CA ALA A 56 -3.40 -13.94 -14.11
C ALA A 56 -2.67 -12.73 -13.52
N VAL A 57 -3.35 -11.95 -12.67
CA VAL A 57 -2.73 -10.83 -11.95
C VAL A 57 -1.57 -11.32 -11.07
N SER A 58 -1.73 -12.43 -10.33
CA SER A 58 -0.67 -12.96 -9.47
C SER A 58 0.59 -13.39 -10.24
N TRP A 59 0.42 -14.00 -11.43
CA TRP A 59 1.56 -14.36 -12.29
C TRP A 59 2.27 -13.12 -12.86
N THR A 60 1.51 -12.16 -13.36
CA THR A 60 2.10 -10.94 -13.90
C THR A 60 2.76 -10.10 -12.82
N ASP A 61 2.20 -10.07 -11.59
CA ASP A 61 2.81 -9.38 -10.45
C ASP A 61 4.20 -9.92 -10.11
N CYS A 62 4.46 -11.21 -10.29
CA CYS A 62 5.78 -11.77 -10.08
C CYS A 62 6.82 -11.21 -11.07
N ILE A 63 6.47 -11.15 -12.36
CA ILE A 63 7.32 -10.59 -13.41
C ILE A 63 7.49 -9.08 -13.21
N GLN A 64 6.41 -8.38 -12.95
CA GLN A 64 6.39 -6.95 -12.66
C GLN A 64 7.22 -6.61 -11.43
N GLY A 65 7.11 -7.42 -10.35
CA GLY A 65 7.90 -7.29 -9.14
C GLY A 65 9.42 -7.40 -9.38
N ALA A 66 9.83 -8.36 -10.21
CA ALA A 66 11.23 -8.49 -10.60
C ALA A 66 11.71 -7.27 -11.41
N LEU A 67 10.91 -6.82 -12.38
CA LEU A 67 11.25 -5.66 -13.21
C LEU A 67 11.40 -4.39 -12.35
N MET A 68 10.45 -4.16 -11.42
CA MET A 68 10.51 -3.03 -10.48
C MET A 68 11.75 -3.06 -9.60
N PHE A 69 12.11 -4.25 -9.08
CA PHE A 69 13.27 -4.42 -8.21
C PHE A 69 14.57 -4.02 -8.90
N PHE A 70 14.79 -4.48 -10.12
CA PHE A 70 15.98 -4.09 -10.88
C PHE A 70 15.96 -2.61 -11.28
N ALA A 71 14.82 -2.07 -11.67
CA ALA A 71 14.69 -0.67 -12.04
C ALA A 71 15.01 0.28 -10.88
N ILE A 72 14.45 0.04 -9.68
CA ILE A 72 14.67 0.91 -8.51
C ILE A 72 16.13 0.90 -8.05
N LEU A 73 16.84 -0.22 -8.21
CA LEU A 73 18.26 -0.33 -7.89
C LEU A 73 19.15 0.32 -8.96
N ALA A 74 18.82 0.17 -10.25
CA ALA A 74 19.66 0.66 -11.34
C ALA A 74 19.84 2.18 -11.32
N VAL A 75 18.78 2.94 -11.08
CA VAL A 75 18.81 4.41 -11.18
C VAL A 75 19.76 5.05 -10.16
N PRO A 76 19.66 4.81 -8.84
CA PRO A 76 20.56 5.45 -7.88
C PRO A 76 22.00 4.94 -7.99
N ILE A 77 22.22 3.66 -8.36
CA ILE A 77 23.56 3.13 -8.57
C ILE A 77 24.24 3.84 -9.77
N THR A 78 23.53 3.94 -10.88
CA THR A 78 24.06 4.63 -12.08
C THR A 78 24.30 6.11 -11.81
N ALA A 79 23.38 6.79 -11.10
CA ALA A 79 23.57 8.19 -10.73
C ALA A 79 24.82 8.40 -9.86
N ALA A 80 25.01 7.55 -8.83
CA ALA A 80 26.19 7.63 -7.98
C ALA A 80 27.48 7.40 -8.76
N MET A 81 27.50 6.45 -9.69
CA MET A 81 28.66 6.22 -10.55
C MET A 81 28.94 7.39 -11.48
N TYR A 82 27.90 8.02 -12.03
CA TYR A 82 28.01 9.21 -12.87
C TYR A 82 28.58 10.42 -12.12
N MET A 83 28.30 10.53 -10.81
CA MET A 83 28.75 11.63 -9.93
C MET A 83 30.17 11.40 -9.37
N GLY A 84 30.93 10.44 -9.88
CA GLY A 84 32.29 10.15 -9.46
C GLY A 84 32.45 8.95 -8.57
N GLY A 85 31.35 8.30 -8.19
CA GLY A 85 31.34 7.11 -7.35
C GLY A 85 30.57 7.30 -6.02
N PRO A 86 30.38 6.22 -5.26
CA PRO A 86 29.58 6.27 -4.02
C PRO A 86 30.17 7.20 -2.93
N ILE A 87 31.50 7.31 -2.87
CA ILE A 87 32.18 8.11 -1.83
C ILE A 87 31.99 9.60 -2.14
N GLU A 88 32.25 10.01 -3.37
CA GLU A 88 32.11 11.38 -3.85
C GLU A 88 30.63 11.82 -3.75
N THR A 89 29.72 10.96 -4.15
CA THR A 89 28.27 11.21 -4.02
C THR A 89 27.89 11.42 -2.57
N PHE A 90 28.37 10.60 -1.65
CA PHE A 90 28.07 10.75 -0.23
C PHE A 90 28.64 12.06 0.35
N GLN A 91 29.88 12.43 -0.02
CA GLN A 91 30.46 13.70 0.38
C GLN A 91 29.66 14.91 -0.16
N LEU A 92 29.19 14.82 -1.40
CA LEU A 92 28.33 15.84 -1.97
C LEU A 92 27.00 15.97 -1.23
N ILE A 93 26.36 14.85 -0.87
CA ILE A 93 25.14 14.87 -0.05
C ILE A 93 25.41 15.49 1.33
N GLN A 94 26.53 15.16 1.96
CA GLN A 94 26.91 15.75 3.25
C GLN A 94 27.11 17.27 3.16
N HIS A 95 27.61 17.77 2.05
CA HIS A 95 27.86 19.20 1.85
C HIS A 95 26.58 19.96 1.47
N GLU A 96 25.84 19.48 0.50
CA GLU A 96 24.70 20.19 -0.10
C GLU A 96 23.37 19.90 0.58
N PHE A 97 23.22 18.72 1.22
CA PHE A 97 21.97 18.28 1.85
C PHE A 97 22.19 17.54 3.17
N PRO A 98 22.92 18.14 4.15
CA PRO A 98 23.24 17.47 5.41
C PRO A 98 22.00 17.07 6.21
N GLN A 99 20.93 17.83 6.10
CA GLN A 99 19.66 17.50 6.75
C GLN A 99 18.99 16.23 6.21
N GLY A 100 19.21 15.88 4.96
CA GLY A 100 18.70 14.63 4.36
C GLY A 100 19.33 13.38 4.96
N LEU A 101 20.51 13.49 5.59
CA LEU A 101 21.18 12.39 6.28
C LEU A 101 20.75 12.25 7.76
N SER A 102 19.98 13.20 8.27
CA SER A 102 19.50 13.11 9.65
C SER A 102 18.28 12.16 9.73
N LEU A 103 18.45 11.04 10.43
CA LEU A 103 17.36 10.06 10.64
C LEU A 103 16.18 10.66 11.43
N PHE A 104 16.44 11.64 12.26
CA PHE A 104 15.43 12.18 13.16
C PHE A 104 15.06 13.65 12.83
N GLY A 105 15.61 14.18 11.74
CA GLY A 105 15.45 15.57 11.39
C GLY A 105 16.14 16.52 12.37
N ASN A 106 15.80 17.80 12.28
CA ASN A 106 16.26 18.84 13.22
C ASN A 106 15.05 19.62 13.73
N PRO A 107 14.20 18.99 14.56
CA PRO A 107 12.95 19.60 15.02
C PRO A 107 13.21 20.77 15.97
N SER A 108 12.32 21.74 15.97
CA SER A 108 12.39 22.91 16.83
C SER A 108 12.23 22.58 18.32
N ASP A 109 11.54 21.49 18.63
CA ASP A 109 11.24 21.05 19.99
C ASP A 109 11.05 19.50 20.04
N TRP A 110 11.14 18.97 21.26
CA TRP A 110 11.02 17.53 21.48
C TRP A 110 9.62 16.96 21.15
N PHE A 111 8.56 17.77 21.28
CA PHE A 111 7.20 17.34 21.01
C PHE A 111 7.00 17.07 19.51
N THR A 112 7.40 18.04 18.67
CA THR A 112 7.39 17.91 17.21
C THR A 112 8.24 16.71 16.76
N TRP A 113 9.40 16.52 17.38
CA TRP A 113 10.24 15.36 17.13
C TRP A 113 9.53 14.04 17.46
N ALA A 114 8.91 13.94 18.64
CA ALA A 114 8.21 12.74 19.06
C ALA A 114 7.02 12.42 18.15
N ILE A 115 6.23 13.44 17.78
CA ILE A 115 5.11 13.28 16.82
C ILE A 115 5.61 12.78 15.47
N GLY A 116 6.68 13.35 14.93
CA GLY A 116 7.28 12.90 13.67
C GLY A 116 7.78 11.46 13.74
N LEU A 117 8.47 11.08 14.81
CA LEU A 117 8.94 9.71 15.03
C LEU A 117 7.78 8.72 15.15
N ILE A 118 6.77 9.01 15.97
CA ILE A 118 5.60 8.15 16.14
C ILE A 118 4.82 8.02 14.83
N SER A 119 4.67 9.11 14.09
CA SER A 119 4.01 9.11 12.78
C SER A 119 4.75 8.24 11.76
N SER A 120 6.07 8.34 11.71
CA SER A 120 6.91 7.54 10.81
C SER A 120 6.85 6.03 11.15
N LEU A 121 6.96 5.69 12.43
CA LEU A 121 6.83 4.31 12.91
C LEU A 121 5.40 3.77 12.72
N GLY A 122 4.41 4.66 12.78
CA GLY A 122 3.00 4.35 12.56
C GLY A 122 2.72 3.70 11.20
N TRP A 123 3.53 3.97 10.17
CA TRP A 123 3.40 3.33 8.86
C TRP A 123 3.41 1.80 8.95
N GLY A 124 4.23 1.23 9.82
CA GLY A 124 4.32 -0.21 10.04
C GLY A 124 3.00 -0.85 10.49
N LEU A 125 2.14 -0.12 11.21
CA LEU A 125 0.83 -0.61 11.65
C LEU A 125 -0.10 -0.90 10.48
N GLY A 126 0.10 -0.24 9.35
CA GLY A 126 -0.72 -0.41 8.15
C GLY A 126 -0.64 -1.80 7.54
N TYR A 127 0.50 -2.48 7.61
CA TYR A 127 0.69 -3.80 7.02
C TYR A 127 -0.27 -4.86 7.55
N PHE A 128 -0.66 -4.77 8.82
CA PHE A 128 -1.59 -5.71 9.45
C PHE A 128 -3.02 -5.63 8.90
N GLY A 129 -3.37 -4.51 8.27
CA GLY A 129 -4.74 -4.25 7.83
C GLY A 129 -4.96 -4.23 6.32
N GLN A 130 -3.97 -4.49 5.48
CA GLN A 130 -4.08 -4.38 4.01
C GLN A 130 -4.76 -5.60 3.39
N PRO A 131 -6.02 -5.50 2.89
CA PRO A 131 -6.74 -6.68 2.40
C PRO A 131 -6.04 -7.35 1.21
N HIS A 132 -5.48 -6.56 0.28
CA HIS A 132 -4.79 -7.06 -0.91
C HIS A 132 -3.45 -7.75 -0.59
N ILE A 133 -2.83 -7.47 0.56
CA ILE A 133 -1.66 -8.18 1.07
C ILE A 133 -2.08 -9.47 1.77
N LEU A 134 -3.08 -9.38 2.64
CA LEU A 134 -3.54 -10.50 3.45
C LEU A 134 -4.08 -11.65 2.61
N VAL A 135 -4.80 -11.35 1.52
CA VAL A 135 -5.33 -12.37 0.61
C VAL A 135 -4.23 -13.21 -0.02
N ARG A 136 -3.04 -12.67 -0.21
CA ARG A 136 -1.89 -13.38 -0.77
C ARG A 136 -1.28 -14.37 0.21
N PHE A 137 -1.23 -14.04 1.50
CA PHE A 137 -0.85 -15.00 2.55
C PHE A 137 -1.86 -16.13 2.65
N MET A 138 -3.15 -15.83 2.51
CA MET A 138 -4.22 -16.85 2.55
C MET A 138 -4.21 -17.76 1.32
N ALA A 139 -3.71 -17.29 0.19
CA ALA A 139 -3.66 -18.03 -1.08
C ALA A 139 -2.43 -18.94 -1.22
N ILE A 140 -1.52 -19.00 -0.22
CA ILE A 140 -0.34 -19.86 -0.29
C ILE A 140 -0.74 -21.34 -0.25
N SER A 141 -0.08 -22.15 -1.07
CA SER A 141 -0.44 -23.58 -1.23
C SER A 141 -0.05 -24.44 -0.03
N ASP A 142 1.08 -24.14 0.64
CA ASP A 142 1.56 -24.83 1.84
C ASP A 142 2.09 -23.82 2.86
N ALA A 143 1.63 -23.93 4.12
CA ALA A 143 2.07 -23.07 5.21
C ALA A 143 3.59 -23.14 5.47
N LYS A 144 4.24 -24.24 5.13
CA LYS A 144 5.71 -24.42 5.25
C LYS A 144 6.49 -23.46 4.33
N GLU A 145 5.89 -23.08 3.20
CA GLU A 145 6.50 -22.13 2.27
C GLU A 145 6.46 -20.67 2.76
N LEU A 146 5.66 -20.37 3.80
CA LEU A 146 5.55 -19.02 4.35
C LEU A 146 6.91 -18.46 4.80
N LYS A 147 7.75 -19.26 5.45
CA LYS A 147 9.08 -18.80 5.89
C LYS A 147 9.97 -18.39 4.73
N LYS A 148 9.99 -19.20 3.66
CA LYS A 148 10.74 -18.90 2.44
C LYS A 148 10.20 -17.66 1.74
N SER A 149 8.88 -17.56 1.60
CA SER A 149 8.20 -16.41 1.03
C SER A 149 8.50 -15.13 1.82
N THR A 150 8.44 -15.19 3.16
CA THR A 150 8.75 -14.05 4.04
C THR A 150 10.22 -13.61 3.87
N ASN A 151 11.17 -14.53 3.82
CA ASN A 151 12.59 -14.19 3.65
C ASN A 151 12.83 -13.48 2.30
N ILE A 152 12.24 -13.99 1.21
CA ILE A 152 12.34 -13.37 -0.12
C ILE A 152 11.72 -11.95 -0.07
N ALA A 153 10.53 -11.84 0.49
CA ALA A 153 9.83 -10.56 0.60
C ALA A 153 10.63 -9.54 1.45
N MET A 154 11.23 -9.98 2.56
CA MET A 154 12.02 -9.09 3.42
C MET A 154 13.27 -8.57 2.73
N VAL A 155 14.01 -9.43 2.01
CA VAL A 155 15.17 -8.99 1.21
C VAL A 155 14.72 -7.98 0.15
N TRP A 156 13.65 -8.28 -0.59
CA TRP A 156 13.10 -7.40 -1.59
C TRP A 156 12.69 -6.04 -1.01
N VAL A 157 11.95 -6.03 0.09
CA VAL A 157 11.47 -4.80 0.77
C VAL A 157 12.64 -3.95 1.26
N ILE A 158 13.61 -4.56 1.96
CA ILE A 158 14.76 -3.82 2.53
C ILE A 158 15.55 -3.16 1.41
N LEU A 159 15.93 -3.91 0.37
CA LEU A 159 16.72 -3.37 -0.74
C LEU A 159 15.95 -2.32 -1.54
N SER A 160 14.67 -2.53 -1.80
CA SER A 160 13.83 -1.56 -2.53
C SER A 160 13.63 -0.26 -1.76
N LEU A 161 13.40 -0.32 -0.44
CA LEU A 161 13.27 0.87 0.39
C LEU A 161 14.57 1.65 0.50
N MET A 162 15.70 0.94 0.67
CA MET A 162 17.02 1.58 0.66
C MET A 162 17.28 2.28 -0.68
N ALA A 163 16.96 1.62 -1.79
CA ALA A 163 17.10 2.20 -3.11
C ALA A 163 16.18 3.41 -3.32
N ALA A 164 14.94 3.37 -2.85
CA ALA A 164 14.02 4.50 -2.93
C ALA A 164 14.53 5.72 -2.14
N ILE A 165 15.07 5.49 -0.93
CA ILE A 165 15.73 6.55 -0.13
C ILE A 165 16.95 7.09 -0.88
N ALA A 166 17.75 6.21 -1.47
CA ALA A 166 18.92 6.61 -2.26
C ALA A 166 18.52 7.45 -3.48
N VAL A 167 17.42 7.10 -4.18
CA VAL A 167 16.88 7.95 -5.28
C VAL A 167 16.56 9.35 -4.77
N GLY A 168 15.93 9.49 -3.61
CA GLY A 168 15.60 10.80 -3.04
C GLY A 168 16.85 11.61 -2.69
N LEU A 169 17.82 11.01 -1.98
CA LEU A 169 19.04 11.69 -1.54
C LEU A 169 19.97 12.04 -2.72
N ILE A 170 20.25 11.08 -3.56
CA ILE A 170 21.13 11.26 -4.74
C ILE A 170 20.44 12.16 -5.76
N GLY A 171 19.14 11.96 -5.98
CA GLY A 171 18.38 12.76 -6.91
C GLY A 171 18.33 14.24 -6.50
N HIS A 172 18.23 14.53 -5.21
CA HIS A 172 18.28 15.91 -4.71
C HIS A 172 19.58 16.62 -5.14
N VAL A 173 20.75 15.99 -4.94
CA VAL A 173 22.05 16.59 -5.31
C VAL A 173 22.32 16.53 -6.80
N TYR A 174 21.84 15.49 -7.49
CA TYR A 174 21.94 15.36 -8.94
C TYR A 174 21.17 16.45 -9.69
N MET A 175 20.03 16.88 -9.13
CA MET A 175 19.13 17.89 -9.70
C MET A 175 19.38 19.30 -9.15
N LEU A 176 20.48 19.56 -8.44
CA LEU A 176 20.79 20.89 -7.89
C LEU A 176 20.68 22.04 -8.90
N PRO A 177 21.10 21.88 -10.18
CA PRO A 177 20.94 22.93 -11.18
C PRO A 177 19.47 23.21 -11.53
N ASP A 178 18.62 22.18 -11.53
CA ASP A 178 17.23 22.18 -11.99
C ASP A 178 16.31 21.68 -10.86
N LYS A 179 16.23 22.41 -9.76
CA LYS A 179 15.48 21.99 -8.57
C LYS A 179 14.02 21.71 -8.89
N LEU A 180 13.59 20.48 -8.64
CA LEU A 180 12.18 20.10 -8.66
C LEU A 180 11.52 20.54 -7.34
N VAL A 181 10.37 21.17 -7.44
CA VAL A 181 9.62 21.70 -6.26
C VAL A 181 8.19 21.15 -6.27
N GLY A 182 7.61 21.07 -5.07
CA GLY A 182 6.22 20.66 -4.94
C GLY A 182 5.98 19.23 -5.45
N THR A 183 4.90 19.05 -6.18
CA THR A 183 4.49 17.75 -6.75
C THR A 183 5.41 17.24 -7.86
N ASP A 184 6.18 18.12 -8.51
CA ASP A 184 7.15 17.73 -9.53
C ASP A 184 8.31 16.92 -8.94
N ALA A 185 8.61 17.10 -7.65
CA ALA A 185 9.62 16.30 -6.96
C ALA A 185 9.30 14.79 -6.98
N GLU A 186 8.02 14.39 -7.10
CA GLU A 186 7.63 12.98 -7.24
C GLU A 186 8.03 12.37 -8.58
N THR A 187 8.40 13.18 -9.59
CA THR A 187 8.86 12.71 -10.90
C THR A 187 10.38 12.52 -11.00
N ILE A 188 11.12 12.77 -9.92
CA ILE A 188 12.59 12.73 -9.90
C ILE A 188 13.17 11.44 -10.47
N PHE A 189 12.58 10.29 -10.15
CA PHE A 189 13.00 8.99 -10.68
C PHE A 189 12.89 8.92 -12.21
N LEU A 190 11.82 9.48 -12.77
CA LEU A 190 11.56 9.49 -14.21
C LEU A 190 12.59 10.36 -14.94
N ILE A 191 12.84 11.56 -14.42
CA ILE A 191 13.78 12.53 -14.99
C ILE A 191 15.22 12.03 -14.88
N MET A 192 15.61 11.45 -13.74
CA MET A 192 16.93 10.82 -13.61
C MET A 192 17.09 9.67 -14.59
N THR A 193 16.06 8.87 -14.80
CA THR A 193 16.09 7.77 -15.78
C THR A 193 16.34 8.30 -17.20
N GLU A 194 15.64 9.36 -17.60
CA GLU A 194 15.82 9.99 -18.90
C GLU A 194 17.27 10.48 -19.13
N ARG A 195 17.85 11.13 -18.11
CA ARG A 195 19.18 11.73 -18.21
C ARG A 195 20.34 10.73 -18.13
N LEU A 196 20.14 9.61 -17.44
CA LEU A 196 21.21 8.65 -17.14
C LEU A 196 21.29 7.47 -18.11
N PHE A 197 20.20 7.14 -18.78
CA PHE A 197 20.14 5.93 -19.59
C PHE A 197 19.86 6.21 -21.07
N THR A 198 20.27 5.27 -21.91
CA THR A 198 19.88 5.30 -23.33
C THR A 198 18.37 5.15 -23.47
N PRO A 199 17.73 5.66 -24.55
CA PRO A 199 16.28 5.62 -24.72
C PRO A 199 15.66 4.22 -24.54
N PHE A 200 16.34 3.18 -25.00
CA PHE A 200 15.88 1.80 -24.86
C PHE A 200 15.84 1.35 -23.39
N VAL A 201 16.91 1.60 -22.64
CA VAL A 201 17.00 1.23 -21.21
C VAL A 201 16.05 2.09 -20.38
N ALA A 202 15.95 3.38 -20.67
CA ALA A 202 14.98 4.27 -20.04
C ALA A 202 13.55 3.75 -20.23
N GLY A 203 13.19 3.32 -21.44
CA GLY A 203 11.89 2.72 -21.73
C GLY A 203 11.61 1.46 -20.91
N LEU A 204 12.61 0.60 -20.67
CA LEU A 204 12.46 -0.57 -19.78
C LEU A 204 12.23 -0.16 -18.33
N ILE A 205 12.98 0.85 -17.84
CA ILE A 205 12.81 1.34 -16.46
C ILE A 205 11.45 2.01 -16.28
N TRP A 206 10.99 2.83 -17.22
CA TRP A 206 9.65 3.42 -17.20
C TRP A 206 8.53 2.37 -17.28
N SER A 207 8.76 1.30 -18.05
CA SER A 207 7.83 0.15 -18.05
C SER A 207 7.75 -0.52 -16.68
N ALA A 208 8.82 -0.51 -15.88
CA ALA A 208 8.79 -0.99 -14.50
C ALA A 208 7.93 -0.08 -13.59
N VAL A 209 7.94 1.23 -13.80
CA VAL A 209 7.06 2.16 -13.08
C VAL A 209 5.60 1.90 -13.43
N LEU A 210 5.29 1.74 -14.71
CA LEU A 210 3.94 1.36 -15.15
C LEU A 210 3.51 0.01 -14.58
N ALA A 211 4.42 -0.96 -14.54
CA ALA A 211 4.19 -2.27 -13.94
C ALA A 211 3.84 -2.15 -12.44
N ALA A 212 4.51 -1.27 -11.69
CA ALA A 212 4.20 -0.99 -10.29
C ALA A 212 2.78 -0.44 -10.11
N ILE A 213 2.39 0.51 -10.94
CA ILE A 213 1.05 1.09 -10.94
C ILE A 213 0.00 0.01 -11.26
N MET A 214 0.22 -0.77 -12.32
CA MET A 214 -0.71 -1.79 -12.78
C MET A 214 -0.91 -2.90 -11.75
N SER A 215 0.15 -3.44 -11.16
CA SER A 215 0.07 -4.51 -10.16
C SER A 215 -0.73 -4.09 -8.93
N THR A 216 -0.50 -2.87 -8.46
CA THR A 216 -1.17 -2.34 -7.28
C THR A 216 -2.64 -2.02 -7.57
N ALA A 217 -2.91 -1.24 -8.62
CA ALA A 217 -4.28 -0.81 -8.95
C ALA A 217 -5.17 -1.99 -9.34
N SER A 218 -4.66 -2.99 -10.09
CA SER A 218 -5.43 -4.19 -10.43
C SER A 218 -5.80 -5.02 -9.21
N ALA A 219 -4.86 -5.22 -8.27
CA ALA A 219 -5.14 -5.92 -7.03
C ALA A 219 -6.21 -5.21 -6.19
N GLN A 220 -6.16 -3.89 -6.10
CA GLN A 220 -7.14 -3.06 -5.38
C GLN A 220 -8.53 -3.15 -6.04
N LEU A 221 -8.61 -3.02 -7.35
CA LEU A 221 -9.86 -3.14 -8.11
C LEU A 221 -10.49 -4.53 -7.94
N LEU A 222 -9.68 -5.61 -8.01
CA LEU A 222 -10.17 -6.98 -7.83
C LEU A 222 -10.70 -7.23 -6.41
N VAL A 223 -9.98 -6.80 -5.38
CA VAL A 223 -10.43 -6.98 -3.99
C VAL A 223 -11.68 -6.15 -3.72
N THR A 224 -11.76 -4.92 -4.20
CA THR A 224 -12.95 -4.08 -4.08
C THR A 224 -14.14 -4.70 -4.78
N ALA A 225 -13.95 -5.17 -6.01
CA ALA A 225 -14.99 -5.81 -6.79
C ALA A 225 -15.48 -7.10 -6.13
N SER A 226 -14.57 -7.90 -5.57
CA SER A 226 -14.91 -9.10 -4.81
C SER A 226 -15.71 -8.77 -3.55
N ALA A 227 -15.29 -7.76 -2.78
CA ALA A 227 -16.00 -7.33 -1.58
C ALA A 227 -17.44 -6.85 -1.90
N ILE A 228 -17.62 -6.10 -2.98
CA ILE A 228 -18.96 -5.64 -3.36
C ILE A 228 -19.80 -6.77 -3.96
N SER A 229 -19.25 -7.61 -4.85
CA SER A 229 -20.01 -8.68 -5.48
C SER A 229 -20.36 -9.81 -4.51
N ASN A 230 -19.42 -10.26 -3.68
CA ASN A 230 -19.64 -11.38 -2.77
C ASN A 230 -20.22 -10.94 -1.43
N ASP A 231 -19.65 -9.91 -0.79
CA ASP A 231 -20.04 -9.55 0.58
C ASP A 231 -21.28 -8.66 0.62
N PHE A 232 -21.53 -7.87 -0.41
CA PHE A 232 -22.69 -7.01 -0.47
C PHE A 232 -23.79 -7.59 -1.38
N TYR A 233 -23.51 -7.81 -2.67
CA TYR A 233 -24.52 -8.23 -3.64
C TYR A 233 -25.05 -9.64 -3.33
N ALA A 234 -24.19 -10.64 -3.21
CA ALA A 234 -24.60 -12.01 -2.94
C ALA A 234 -25.24 -12.20 -1.56
N ASN A 235 -24.81 -11.44 -0.54
CA ASN A 235 -25.36 -11.65 0.82
C ASN A 235 -26.64 -10.82 1.09
N ILE A 236 -26.87 -9.72 0.37
CA ILE A 236 -28.01 -8.81 0.68
C ILE A 236 -29.00 -8.73 -0.47
N ILE A 237 -28.50 -8.52 -1.71
CA ILE A 237 -29.38 -8.22 -2.85
C ILE A 237 -29.89 -9.52 -3.47
N HIS A 238 -28.99 -10.45 -3.79
CA HIS A 238 -29.35 -11.69 -4.49
C HIS A 238 -28.60 -12.92 -3.90
N PRO A 239 -29.06 -13.50 -2.76
CA PRO A 239 -28.40 -14.62 -2.10
C PRO A 239 -28.30 -15.91 -2.92
N LYS A 240 -28.99 -16.00 -4.04
CA LYS A 240 -28.94 -17.14 -4.99
C LYS A 240 -28.28 -16.77 -6.32
N ALA A 241 -27.50 -15.71 -6.37
CA ALA A 241 -26.81 -15.28 -7.58
C ALA A 241 -25.90 -16.42 -8.11
N SER A 242 -25.92 -16.62 -9.41
CA SER A 242 -25.03 -17.59 -10.06
C SER A 242 -23.60 -17.04 -10.16
N ASP A 243 -22.61 -17.91 -10.27
CA ASP A 243 -21.21 -17.50 -10.47
C ASP A 243 -21.01 -16.57 -11.67
N LYS A 244 -21.74 -16.82 -12.76
CA LYS A 244 -21.72 -15.95 -13.96
C LYS A 244 -22.24 -14.55 -13.65
N GLU A 245 -23.28 -14.44 -12.84
CA GLU A 245 -23.87 -13.18 -12.42
C GLU A 245 -22.89 -12.44 -11.49
N LEU A 246 -22.27 -13.12 -10.54
CA LEU A 246 -21.29 -12.52 -9.65
C LEU A 246 -20.06 -12.00 -10.42
N VAL A 247 -19.59 -12.73 -11.43
CA VAL A 247 -18.53 -12.25 -12.33
C VAL A 247 -18.96 -10.99 -13.10
N LEU A 248 -20.19 -10.96 -13.59
CA LEU A 248 -20.73 -9.76 -14.29
C LEU A 248 -20.80 -8.57 -13.33
N VAL A 249 -21.37 -8.77 -12.15
CA VAL A 249 -21.44 -7.72 -11.11
C VAL A 249 -20.04 -7.22 -10.75
N SER A 250 -19.09 -8.12 -10.53
CA SER A 250 -17.70 -7.77 -10.24
C SER A 250 -17.08 -6.91 -11.34
N ARG A 251 -17.32 -7.23 -12.61
CA ARG A 251 -16.85 -6.43 -13.76
C ARG A 251 -17.48 -5.04 -13.80
N ILE A 252 -18.78 -4.94 -13.54
CA ILE A 252 -19.46 -3.64 -13.44
C ILE A 252 -18.87 -2.81 -12.31
N VAL A 253 -18.62 -3.43 -11.14
CA VAL A 253 -18.00 -2.75 -10.00
C VAL A 253 -16.60 -2.24 -10.34
N VAL A 254 -15.77 -3.03 -11.03
CA VAL A 254 -14.44 -2.57 -11.49
C VAL A 254 -14.56 -1.29 -12.30
N LEU A 255 -15.51 -1.24 -13.26
CA LEU A 255 -15.71 -0.04 -14.09
C LEU A 255 -16.19 1.16 -13.26
N LEU A 256 -17.16 0.96 -12.37
CA LEU A 256 -17.68 2.04 -11.52
C LEU A 256 -16.62 2.60 -10.57
N VAL A 257 -15.86 1.72 -9.90
CA VAL A 257 -14.77 2.12 -9.01
C VAL A 257 -13.68 2.87 -9.79
N ALA A 258 -13.33 2.38 -10.99
CA ALA A 258 -12.36 3.05 -11.83
C ALA A 258 -12.83 4.46 -12.26
N LEU A 259 -14.08 4.62 -12.65
CA LEU A 259 -14.63 5.93 -13.02
C LEU A 259 -14.59 6.93 -11.86
N ILE A 260 -14.95 6.50 -10.65
CA ILE A 260 -14.87 7.34 -9.45
C ILE A 260 -13.40 7.68 -9.13
N ALA A 261 -12.52 6.68 -9.22
CA ALA A 261 -11.09 6.89 -8.96
C ALA A 261 -10.44 7.84 -10.00
N ILE A 262 -10.85 7.79 -11.29
CA ILE A 262 -10.44 8.74 -12.31
C ILE A 262 -10.89 10.16 -11.92
N TYR A 263 -12.16 10.30 -11.54
CA TYR A 263 -12.68 11.62 -11.12
C TYR A 263 -11.87 12.19 -9.94
N MET A 264 -11.55 11.37 -8.94
CA MET A 264 -10.72 11.77 -7.81
C MET A 264 -9.26 12.08 -8.19
N ALA A 265 -8.77 11.52 -9.29
CA ALA A 265 -7.41 11.70 -9.79
C ALA A 265 -7.26 12.88 -10.78
N MET A 266 -8.30 13.68 -11.03
CA MET A 266 -8.26 14.76 -12.02
C MET A 266 -7.36 15.92 -11.65
N ASP A 267 -7.04 16.09 -10.37
CA ASP A 267 -6.14 17.12 -9.89
C ASP A 267 -4.66 16.70 -10.06
N PRO A 268 -3.90 17.33 -10.98
CA PRO A 268 -2.48 17.01 -11.22
C PRO A 268 -1.57 17.38 -10.04
N ASP A 269 -2.02 18.31 -9.19
CA ASP A 269 -1.25 18.78 -8.03
C ASP A 269 -1.42 17.88 -6.79
N SER A 270 -2.15 16.78 -6.94
CA SER A 270 -2.27 15.76 -5.90
C SER A 270 -0.94 15.08 -5.59
N TYR A 271 -0.58 15.01 -4.30
CA TYR A 271 0.58 14.25 -3.83
C TYR A 271 0.25 12.77 -3.73
N ILE A 272 0.94 11.93 -4.50
CA ILE A 272 0.76 10.48 -4.54
C ILE A 272 0.97 9.88 -3.14
N LEU A 273 2.09 10.23 -2.49
CA LEU A 273 2.43 9.71 -1.16
C LEU A 273 1.36 10.06 -0.11
N THR A 274 0.80 11.27 -0.17
CA THR A 274 -0.26 11.70 0.78
C THR A 274 -1.55 10.89 0.59
N MET A 275 -1.95 10.63 -0.65
CA MET A 275 -3.11 9.82 -0.96
C MET A 275 -2.92 8.37 -0.52
N VAL A 276 -1.74 7.80 -0.80
CA VAL A 276 -1.37 6.45 -0.35
C VAL A 276 -1.37 6.37 1.16
N ALA A 277 -0.74 7.33 1.85
CA ALA A 277 -0.69 7.36 3.31
C ALA A 277 -2.09 7.39 3.93
N TYR A 278 -3.01 8.17 3.38
CA TYR A 278 -4.37 8.24 3.88
C TYR A 278 -5.14 6.91 3.73
N ALA A 279 -5.08 6.29 2.57
CA ALA A 279 -5.69 4.99 2.34
C ALA A 279 -5.04 3.90 3.22
N TRP A 280 -3.72 3.93 3.33
CA TRP A 280 -2.92 3.03 4.17
C TRP A 280 -3.30 3.11 5.64
N ALA A 281 -3.50 4.33 6.15
CA ALA A 281 -3.99 4.58 7.49
C ALA A 281 -5.39 4.01 7.70
N GLY A 282 -6.27 4.21 6.74
CA GLY A 282 -7.64 3.71 6.79
C GLY A 282 -7.72 2.20 6.94
N PHE A 283 -6.99 1.47 6.12
CA PHE A 283 -6.90 0.01 6.23
C PHE A 283 -6.22 -0.43 7.52
N GLY A 284 -5.07 0.16 7.85
CA GLY A 284 -4.31 -0.17 9.04
C GLY A 284 -5.11 0.00 10.32
N ALA A 285 -5.83 1.11 10.46
CA ALA A 285 -6.63 1.42 11.64
C ALA A 285 -7.93 0.62 11.71
N ALA A 286 -8.62 0.39 10.59
CA ALA A 286 -9.88 -0.35 10.58
C ALA A 286 -9.66 -1.86 10.76
N PHE A 287 -8.73 -2.45 10.03
CA PHE A 287 -8.57 -3.91 9.96
C PHE A 287 -7.39 -4.44 10.77
N GLY A 288 -6.31 -3.67 10.96
CA GLY A 288 -5.11 -4.13 11.66
C GLY A 288 -5.40 -4.65 13.07
N PRO A 289 -6.02 -3.85 13.96
CA PRO A 289 -6.39 -4.32 15.29
C PRO A 289 -7.35 -5.52 15.25
N ALA A 290 -8.33 -5.52 14.34
CA ALA A 290 -9.29 -6.60 14.20
C ALA A 290 -8.58 -7.94 13.89
N ILE A 291 -7.59 -7.93 13.00
CA ILE A 291 -6.81 -9.11 12.64
C ILE A 291 -5.92 -9.54 13.81
N LEU A 292 -5.18 -8.62 14.42
CA LEU A 292 -4.30 -8.94 15.55
C LEU A 292 -5.08 -9.51 16.73
N PHE A 293 -6.18 -8.89 17.11
CA PHE A 293 -7.01 -9.40 18.20
C PHE A 293 -7.64 -10.75 17.85
N SER A 294 -8.04 -11.00 16.60
CA SER A 294 -8.59 -12.28 16.18
C SER A 294 -7.58 -13.42 16.29
N LEU A 295 -6.30 -13.14 16.03
CA LEU A 295 -5.21 -14.12 16.08
C LEU A 295 -4.66 -14.35 17.49
N PHE A 296 -4.60 -13.29 18.32
CA PHE A 296 -3.87 -13.35 19.59
C PHE A 296 -4.76 -13.24 20.84
N TRP A 297 -6.06 -12.95 20.69
CA TRP A 297 -6.94 -12.78 21.85
C TRP A 297 -8.24 -13.58 21.74
N LYS A 298 -8.28 -14.73 22.40
CA LYS A 298 -9.40 -15.71 22.40
C LYS A 298 -10.77 -15.15 22.77
N ARG A 299 -10.83 -13.97 23.43
CA ARG A 299 -12.08 -13.36 23.88
C ARG A 299 -12.68 -12.40 22.87
N MET A 300 -12.03 -12.14 21.74
CA MET A 300 -12.56 -11.26 20.71
C MET A 300 -13.92 -11.75 20.22
N THR A 301 -14.89 -10.82 20.15
CA THR A 301 -16.26 -11.11 19.71
C THR A 301 -16.55 -10.48 18.35
N ARG A 302 -17.59 -10.98 17.66
CA ARG A 302 -18.09 -10.38 16.41
C ARG A 302 -18.42 -8.88 16.57
N HIS A 303 -19.09 -8.51 17.67
CA HIS A 303 -19.46 -7.11 17.93
C HIS A 303 -18.24 -6.25 18.23
N GLY A 304 -17.24 -6.79 18.95
CA GLY A 304 -15.96 -6.13 19.15
C GLY A 304 -15.23 -5.88 17.85
N CYS A 305 -15.17 -6.88 16.96
CA CYS A 305 -14.59 -6.71 15.62
C CYS A 305 -15.26 -5.59 14.82
N ILE A 306 -16.58 -5.59 14.76
CA ILE A 306 -17.35 -4.56 14.06
C ILE A 306 -17.10 -3.17 14.67
N ALA A 307 -17.12 -3.06 16.00
CA ALA A 307 -16.84 -1.81 16.70
C ALA A 307 -15.44 -1.28 16.37
N GLY A 308 -14.43 -2.15 16.37
CA GLY A 308 -13.06 -1.77 16.00
C GLY A 308 -12.94 -1.26 14.57
N ILE A 309 -13.50 -1.98 13.60
CA ILE A 309 -13.50 -1.57 12.20
C ILE A 309 -14.17 -0.19 12.03
N VAL A 310 -15.32 0.02 12.64
CA VAL A 310 -16.07 1.28 12.54
C VAL A 310 -15.30 2.42 13.22
N VAL A 311 -14.85 2.21 14.45
CA VAL A 311 -14.13 3.25 15.21
C VAL A 311 -12.80 3.58 14.54
N GLY A 312 -12.03 2.57 14.12
CA GLY A 312 -10.75 2.79 13.44
C GLY A 312 -10.91 3.54 12.12
N GLY A 313 -11.83 3.10 11.27
CA GLY A 313 -12.09 3.75 9.98
C GLY A 313 -12.62 5.17 10.12
N LEU A 314 -13.60 5.40 11.02
CA LEU A 314 -14.13 6.75 11.27
C LEU A 314 -13.09 7.67 11.90
N THR A 315 -12.24 7.16 12.80
CA THR A 315 -11.15 7.95 13.39
C THR A 315 -10.22 8.48 12.31
N VAL A 316 -9.82 7.66 11.35
CA VAL A 316 -8.94 8.11 10.25
C VAL A 316 -9.63 9.19 9.41
N LEU A 317 -10.90 8.99 9.05
CA LEU A 317 -11.65 9.96 8.25
C LEU A 317 -11.78 11.32 8.96
N ILE A 318 -12.09 11.30 10.26
CA ILE A 318 -12.26 12.52 11.07
C ILE A 318 -10.89 13.16 11.35
N TRP A 319 -9.89 12.38 11.79
CA TRP A 319 -8.57 12.89 12.14
C TRP A 319 -7.89 13.62 10.98
N LYS A 320 -8.03 13.09 9.77
CA LYS A 320 -7.51 13.71 8.54
C LYS A 320 -8.06 15.11 8.30
N GLN A 321 -9.35 15.32 8.60
CA GLN A 321 -10.00 16.62 8.38
C GLN A 321 -9.49 17.69 9.35
N PHE A 322 -9.20 17.31 10.60
CA PHE A 322 -8.80 18.26 11.64
C PHE A 322 -7.28 18.39 11.81
N GLY A 323 -6.50 17.43 11.35
CA GLY A 323 -5.04 17.46 11.42
C GLY A 323 -4.47 17.58 12.84
N PHE A 324 -5.12 16.97 13.84
CA PHE A 324 -4.76 17.12 15.25
C PHE A 324 -3.28 16.82 15.50
N PHE A 325 -2.56 17.81 16.02
CA PHE A 325 -1.15 17.75 16.42
C PHE A 325 -0.17 17.39 15.30
N GLY A 326 -0.59 17.32 14.03
CA GLY A 326 0.24 16.80 12.94
C GLY A 326 0.55 15.31 13.05
N LEU A 327 -0.14 14.58 13.96
CA LEU A 327 0.04 13.15 14.15
C LEU A 327 -0.64 12.36 13.02
N TYR A 328 0.09 11.45 12.44
CA TYR A 328 -0.41 10.57 11.37
C TYR A 328 -1.63 9.77 11.84
N GLU A 329 -2.71 9.87 11.11
CA GLU A 329 -4.05 9.41 11.47
C GLU A 329 -4.15 7.90 11.75
N ILE A 330 -3.20 7.11 11.28
CA ILE A 330 -3.16 5.67 11.57
C ILE A 330 -2.96 5.40 13.07
N VAL A 331 -2.17 6.22 13.74
CA VAL A 331 -1.81 5.99 15.15
C VAL A 331 -3.03 6.09 16.06
N PRO A 332 -3.76 7.22 16.10
CA PRO A 332 -4.98 7.31 16.90
C PRO A 332 -6.05 6.34 16.42
N GLY A 333 -6.18 6.12 15.11
CA GLY A 333 -7.13 5.16 14.55
C GLY A 333 -6.89 3.73 15.04
N PHE A 334 -5.64 3.28 15.03
CA PHE A 334 -5.25 1.96 15.50
C PHE A 334 -5.48 1.79 17.01
N ILE A 335 -5.15 2.80 17.81
CA ILE A 335 -5.35 2.80 19.27
C ILE A 335 -6.83 2.76 19.60
N PHE A 336 -7.65 3.65 19.03
CA PHE A 336 -9.09 3.70 19.34
C PHE A 336 -9.83 2.47 18.83
N SER A 337 -9.44 1.92 17.68
CA SER A 337 -9.94 0.62 17.20
C SER A 337 -9.65 -0.49 18.21
N SER A 338 -8.40 -0.56 18.70
CA SER A 338 -7.99 -1.57 19.70
C SER A 338 -8.78 -1.45 20.99
N ILE A 339 -8.98 -0.23 21.50
CA ILE A 339 -9.77 0.05 22.70
C ILE A 339 -11.23 -0.36 22.47
N ALA A 340 -11.82 -0.02 21.33
CA ALA A 340 -13.20 -0.37 20.99
C ALA A 340 -13.38 -1.90 20.93
N ILE A 341 -12.47 -2.62 20.27
CA ILE A 341 -12.48 -4.10 20.24
C ILE A 341 -12.47 -4.65 21.66
N TYR A 342 -11.55 -4.16 22.49
CA TYR A 342 -11.34 -4.66 23.84
C TYR A 342 -12.59 -4.45 24.72
N ILE A 343 -13.09 -3.21 24.80
CA ILE A 343 -14.25 -2.85 25.64
C ILE A 343 -15.50 -3.60 25.17
N VAL A 344 -15.84 -3.53 23.88
CA VAL A 344 -17.07 -4.14 23.37
C VAL A 344 -17.04 -5.68 23.50
N SER A 345 -15.86 -6.29 23.31
CA SER A 345 -15.72 -7.73 23.51
C SER A 345 -15.84 -8.14 24.98
N LEU A 346 -15.40 -7.32 25.93
CA LEU A 346 -15.57 -7.59 27.36
C LEU A 346 -17.03 -7.45 27.81
N MET A 347 -17.76 -6.49 27.25
CA MET A 347 -19.19 -6.28 27.55
C MET A 347 -20.08 -7.37 26.94
N GLY A 348 -19.59 -8.05 25.90
CA GLY A 348 -20.32 -9.10 25.20
C GLY A 348 -20.22 -10.48 25.85
N LYS A 349 -21.06 -11.43 25.36
CA LYS A 349 -20.93 -12.86 25.69
C LYS A 349 -19.65 -13.42 25.11
N LEU A 350 -19.14 -14.50 25.71
CA LEU A 350 -18.00 -15.24 25.18
C LEU A 350 -18.26 -15.71 23.72
N PRO A 351 -17.21 -15.77 22.88
CA PRO A 351 -17.36 -16.33 21.55
C PRO A 351 -17.95 -17.75 21.56
N PRO A 352 -18.70 -18.13 20.52
CA PRO A 352 -19.28 -19.47 20.42
C PRO A 352 -18.20 -20.57 20.49
N ARG A 353 -18.58 -21.75 21.02
CA ARG A 353 -17.64 -22.89 21.15
C ARG A 353 -16.90 -23.27 19.87
N PRO A 354 -17.52 -23.28 18.68
CA PRO A 354 -16.79 -23.55 17.43
C PRO A 354 -15.64 -22.58 17.20
N VAL A 355 -15.87 -21.26 17.33
CA VAL A 355 -14.84 -20.22 17.16
C VAL A 355 -13.68 -20.41 18.14
N LEU A 356 -13.99 -20.77 19.41
CA LEU A 356 -12.95 -21.06 20.39
C LEU A 356 -12.17 -22.34 20.09
N LYS A 357 -12.80 -23.32 19.41
CA LYS A 357 -12.15 -24.53 18.96
C LYS A 357 -11.17 -24.21 17.84
N ASP A 358 -11.62 -23.50 16.80
CA ASP A 358 -10.80 -23.08 15.66
C ASP A 358 -9.59 -22.22 16.12
N TYR A 359 -9.81 -21.30 17.08
CA TYR A 359 -8.74 -20.52 17.68
C TYR A 359 -7.68 -21.40 18.37
N ARG A 360 -8.10 -22.43 19.12
CA ARG A 360 -7.18 -23.36 19.81
C ARG A 360 -6.41 -24.22 18.82
N GLU A 361 -7.04 -24.69 17.77
CA GLU A 361 -6.40 -25.48 16.70
C GLU A 361 -5.36 -24.64 15.97
N ALA A 362 -5.66 -23.41 15.62
CA ALA A 362 -4.70 -22.48 15.02
C ALA A 362 -3.51 -22.18 15.96
N ALA A 363 -3.78 -21.93 17.25
CA ALA A 363 -2.76 -21.68 18.26
C ALA A 363 -1.86 -22.92 18.51
N ALA A 364 -2.44 -24.12 18.50
CA ALA A 364 -1.70 -25.38 18.66
C ALA A 364 -0.80 -25.64 17.42
N SER A 365 -1.30 -25.43 16.23
CA SER A 365 -0.53 -25.55 14.98
C SER A 365 0.68 -24.61 14.97
N TYR A 366 0.51 -23.36 15.42
CA TYR A 366 1.58 -22.39 15.52
C TYR A 366 2.65 -22.81 16.54
N THR A 367 2.26 -23.36 17.71
CA THR A 367 3.21 -23.85 18.72
C THR A 367 3.98 -25.07 18.24
N HIS A 368 3.37 -25.98 17.50
CA HIS A 368 4.06 -27.12 16.92
C HIS A 368 5.08 -26.73 15.84
N LEU A 369 4.74 -25.79 14.97
CA LEU A 369 5.68 -25.23 13.99
C LEU A 369 6.91 -24.60 14.66
N ARG A 370 6.69 -23.83 15.73
CA ARG A 370 7.77 -23.18 16.48
C ARG A 370 8.64 -24.17 17.28
N ALA A 371 8.07 -25.25 17.80
CA ALA A 371 8.83 -26.29 18.50
C ALA A 371 9.78 -27.03 17.54
N HIS A 372 9.38 -27.27 16.31
CA HIS A 372 10.26 -27.85 15.27
C HIS A 372 11.39 -26.90 14.83
N GLU A 373 11.20 -25.59 14.92
CA GLU A 373 12.24 -24.60 14.58
C GLU A 373 13.31 -24.43 15.67
N THR A 374 12.98 -24.74 16.93
CA THR A 374 13.95 -24.64 18.06
C THR A 374 14.78 -25.90 18.27
N VAL A 375 14.54 -26.96 17.53
CA VAL A 375 15.26 -28.25 17.60
C VAL A 375 16.25 -28.44 16.43
N LEU A 376 16.30 -27.49 15.50
CA LEU A 376 17.30 -27.38 14.42
C LEU A 376 18.21 -26.15 14.68
#